data_8fc158b50d49a5a7927065e0367f907f
#
_entry.id   8fc158b50d49a5a7927065e0367f907f
#
_cell.length_a   1.000
_cell.length_b   1.000
_cell.length_c   1.000
_cell.angle_alpha   90.00
_cell.angle_beta   90.00
_cell.angle_gamma   90.00
#
_symmetry.space_group_name_H-M   'P 1'
#
loop_
_entity.id
_entity.type
_entity.pdbx_description
1 polymer ?
#
loop_
_entity_poly.entity_id
_entity_poly.type
_entity_poly.pdbx_seq_one_letter_code
_entity_poly.pdbx_strand_id
1 'polypeptide(L)'
;MATYASIKYDMDLSSNATGAGGMTLLSTQTASSDSTITFASGIDSTYKEYIFKYYDVHPSAGVRLFQVNFRDGSTAYDATKTTTTFNAHHNESDTATNLLYDTNADIAQGTGFKLLAGACGNDNDQCINGTLHLFDPSSTTFVKHFISRVAGFHEADYAFDFFSAGYCNVTAAIDGVQFKFDSGNIDSGTIKMYGVS
;
A
#
# COMPACT_ATOMS: atom_id res chain seq x y z
N MET A 1 -39.48 41.12 -10.81
CA MET A 1 -38.18 40.70 -11.36
C MET A 1 -37.45 39.93 -10.27
N ALA A 2 -37.24 38.66 -10.45
CA ALA A 2 -36.52 37.85 -9.49
C ALA A 2 -35.02 38.12 -9.67
N THR A 3 -34.37 38.65 -8.65
CA THR A 3 -32.92 38.83 -8.60
C THR A 3 -32.26 37.47 -8.41
N TYR A 4 -31.44 37.08 -9.37
CA TYR A 4 -30.55 35.92 -9.26
C TYR A 4 -29.56 36.18 -8.12
N ALA A 5 -29.78 35.56 -6.97
CA ALA A 5 -28.75 35.50 -5.95
C ALA A 5 -27.68 34.55 -6.47
N SER A 6 -26.49 35.09 -6.70
CA SER A 6 -25.30 34.27 -7.01
C SER A 6 -25.12 33.25 -5.88
N ILE A 7 -25.21 31.97 -6.18
CA ILE A 7 -24.75 30.91 -5.30
C ILE A 7 -23.23 31.08 -5.25
N LYS A 8 -22.75 31.83 -4.28
CA LYS A 8 -21.36 31.80 -3.89
C LYS A 8 -21.17 30.45 -3.22
N TYR A 9 -20.44 29.58 -3.88
CA TYR A 9 -19.79 28.48 -3.17
C TYR A 9 -18.75 29.16 -2.25
N ASP A 10 -19.18 29.42 -1.02
CA ASP A 10 -18.28 29.79 0.04
C ASP A 10 -17.53 28.52 0.40
N MET A 11 -16.40 28.27 -0.28
CA MET A 11 -15.41 27.32 0.20
C MET A 11 -14.74 28.00 1.39
N ASP A 12 -15.39 27.92 2.54
CA ASP A 12 -14.78 28.29 3.81
C ASP A 12 -13.70 27.28 4.14
N LEU A 13 -12.48 27.56 3.66
CA LEU A 13 -11.26 26.78 3.96
C LEU A 13 -10.83 26.95 5.44
N SER A 14 -11.54 27.75 6.24
CA SER A 14 -11.20 28.00 7.64
C SER A 14 -12.01 27.16 8.64
N SER A 15 -13.12 26.59 8.25
CA SER A 15 -13.85 25.65 9.07
C SER A 15 -13.53 24.25 8.63
N ASN A 16 -12.88 23.48 9.51
CA ASN A 16 -12.81 22.01 9.49
C ASN A 16 -13.99 21.42 8.70
N ALA A 17 -13.89 21.39 7.37
CA ALA A 17 -14.80 20.61 6.57
C ALA A 17 -14.51 19.14 6.89
N THR A 18 -15.08 18.66 7.99
CA THR A 18 -15.36 17.24 8.21
C THR A 18 -16.40 16.82 7.18
N GLY A 19 -16.11 17.17 5.92
CA GLY A 19 -16.92 16.82 4.77
C GLY A 19 -16.70 15.35 4.46
N ALA A 20 -17.81 14.65 4.40
CA ALA A 20 -17.88 13.26 4.01
C ALA A 20 -16.97 12.96 2.81
N GLY A 21 -15.99 12.04 2.99
CA GLY A 21 -15.21 11.44 1.92
C GLY A 21 -13.88 12.13 1.57
N GLY A 22 -13.36 13.01 2.40
CA GLY A 22 -12.04 13.64 2.19
C GLY A 22 -10.88 12.70 2.53
N MET A 23 -9.81 12.76 1.72
CA MET A 23 -8.54 12.08 1.98
C MET A 23 -7.57 13.07 2.61
N THR A 24 -7.14 12.82 3.86
CA THR A 24 -6.20 13.69 4.60
C THR A 24 -4.81 13.08 4.57
N LEU A 25 -3.82 13.82 4.06
CA LEU A 25 -2.42 13.39 4.13
C LEU A 25 -1.93 13.42 5.59
N LEU A 26 -1.49 12.28 6.12
CA LEU A 26 -1.02 12.11 7.49
C LEU A 26 0.51 12.06 7.57
N SER A 27 1.16 11.39 6.64
CA SER A 27 2.62 11.21 6.64
C SER A 27 3.15 10.99 5.24
N THR A 28 4.38 11.42 5.02
CA THR A 28 5.16 11.16 3.80
C THR A 28 6.52 10.61 4.19
N GLN A 29 6.91 9.48 3.62
CA GLN A 29 8.23 8.87 3.76
C GLN A 29 8.86 8.78 2.38
N THR A 30 10.05 9.35 2.22
CA THR A 30 10.83 9.30 0.98
C THR A 30 12.08 8.47 1.24
N ALA A 31 12.27 7.44 0.43
CA ALA A 31 13.42 6.56 0.53
C ALA A 31 14.70 7.24 0.03
N SER A 32 15.79 6.93 0.70
CA SER A 32 17.16 7.31 0.32
C SER A 32 18.09 6.15 0.67
N SER A 33 17.95 5.04 -0.06
CA SER A 33 18.64 3.78 0.18
C SER A 33 18.32 3.16 1.56
N ASP A 34 17.04 3.19 1.93
CA ASP A 34 16.53 2.69 3.22
C ASP A 34 16.20 1.20 3.14
N SER A 35 16.58 0.43 4.16
CA SER A 35 16.23 -1.00 4.24
C SER A 35 14.73 -1.23 4.44
N THR A 36 14.02 -0.26 5.02
CA THR A 36 12.58 -0.27 5.26
C THR A 36 11.99 1.13 5.24
N ILE A 37 10.74 1.26 4.82
CA ILE A 37 9.90 2.43 5.08
C ILE A 37 8.84 2.05 6.10
N THR A 38 8.76 2.81 7.20
CA THR A 38 7.96 2.45 8.36
C THR A 38 7.04 3.57 8.80
N PHE A 39 5.74 3.27 8.92
CA PHE A 39 4.73 4.13 9.53
C PHE A 39 4.42 3.57 10.93
N ALA A 40 5.06 4.11 11.95
CA ALA A 40 4.99 3.62 13.34
C ALA A 40 4.01 4.42 14.21
N SER A 41 3.32 5.40 13.64
CA SER A 41 2.35 6.26 14.34
C SER A 41 1.32 6.83 13.37
N GLY A 42 0.23 7.37 13.90
CA GLY A 42 -0.84 8.00 13.12
C GLY A 42 -1.85 7.00 12.54
N ILE A 43 -1.77 5.71 12.90
CA ILE A 43 -2.77 4.69 12.59
C ILE A 43 -3.52 4.40 13.89
N ASP A 44 -4.73 4.92 14.02
CA ASP A 44 -5.55 4.86 15.23
C ASP A 44 -7.06 4.81 14.90
N SER A 45 -7.92 5.18 15.83
CA SER A 45 -9.37 5.16 15.65
C SER A 45 -9.94 6.40 14.95
N THR A 46 -9.11 7.35 14.54
CA THR A 46 -9.54 8.61 13.91
C THR A 46 -10.18 8.35 12.54
N TYR A 47 -9.62 7.43 11.78
CA TYR A 47 -10.10 7.08 10.44
C TYR A 47 -10.49 5.60 10.37
N LYS A 48 -11.52 5.32 9.57
CA LYS A 48 -11.96 3.94 9.31
C LYS A 48 -11.19 3.26 8.20
N GLU A 49 -10.50 4.04 7.39
CA GLU A 49 -9.64 3.56 6.32
C GLU A 49 -8.35 4.36 6.28
N TYR A 50 -7.24 3.65 6.09
CA TYR A 50 -5.93 4.22 5.83
C TYR A 50 -5.45 3.76 4.47
N ILE A 51 -5.01 4.73 3.63
CA ILE A 51 -4.50 4.46 2.29
C ILE A 51 -3.02 4.81 2.23
N PHE A 52 -2.22 3.84 1.81
CA PHE A 52 -0.81 4.04 1.50
C PHE A 52 -0.66 4.11 -0.02
N LYS A 53 -0.08 5.19 -0.54
CA LYS A 53 0.20 5.36 -1.96
C LYS A 53 1.69 5.30 -2.21
N TYR A 54 2.09 4.47 -3.16
CA TYR A 54 3.47 4.27 -3.58
C TYR A 54 3.73 5.05 -4.86
N TYR A 55 4.82 5.79 -4.89
CA TYR A 55 5.25 6.58 -6.05
C TYR A 55 6.71 6.25 -6.33
N ASP A 56 6.95 5.72 -7.53
CA ASP A 56 8.27 5.46 -8.09
C ASP A 56 9.20 4.70 -7.12
N VAL A 57 8.65 3.70 -6.43
CA VAL A 57 9.43 2.89 -5.49
C VAL A 57 10.36 1.98 -6.28
N HIS A 58 11.67 2.15 -6.03
CA HIS A 58 12.75 1.55 -6.80
C HIS A 58 13.66 0.72 -5.89
N PRO A 59 13.98 -0.54 -6.23
CA PRO A 59 14.90 -1.37 -5.46
C PRO A 59 16.36 -1.08 -5.80
N SER A 60 17.27 -1.28 -4.85
CA SER A 60 18.71 -1.14 -5.05
C SER A 60 19.34 -2.30 -5.86
N ALA A 61 18.57 -3.33 -6.18
CA ALA A 61 19.01 -4.50 -6.97
C ALA A 61 17.81 -5.08 -7.73
N GLY A 62 18.07 -5.71 -8.87
CA GLY A 62 17.04 -6.35 -9.69
C GLY A 62 16.45 -7.63 -9.08
N VAL A 63 15.31 -8.07 -9.64
CA VAL A 63 14.53 -9.24 -9.19
C VAL A 63 14.14 -9.17 -7.72
N ARG A 64 13.68 -7.99 -7.25
CA ARG A 64 13.26 -7.82 -5.86
C ARG A 64 11.77 -7.97 -5.68
N LEU A 65 11.37 -8.46 -4.49
CA LEU A 65 9.99 -8.66 -4.09
C LEU A 65 9.58 -7.53 -3.14
N PHE A 66 8.68 -6.66 -3.56
CA PHE A 66 8.14 -5.61 -2.70
C PHE A 66 7.12 -6.19 -1.72
N GLN A 67 7.24 -5.87 -0.44
CA GLN A 67 6.53 -6.54 0.63
C GLN A 67 6.02 -5.56 1.68
N VAL A 68 4.98 -5.98 2.42
CA VAL A 68 4.40 -5.26 3.56
C VAL A 68 4.23 -6.18 4.77
N ASN A 69 4.33 -5.61 5.97
CA ASN A 69 3.87 -6.26 7.19
C ASN A 69 3.23 -5.24 8.15
N PHE A 70 2.50 -5.75 9.12
CA PHE A 70 1.66 -5.00 10.04
C PHE A 70 2.09 -5.25 11.49
N ARG A 71 2.01 -4.21 12.33
CA ARG A 71 2.26 -4.26 13.76
C ARG A 71 0.93 -4.26 14.52
N ASP A 72 0.79 -5.11 15.54
CA ASP A 72 -0.43 -5.33 16.31
C ASP A 72 -0.26 -4.98 17.80
N GLY A 73 0.33 -3.84 18.09
CA GLY A 73 0.56 -3.34 19.44
C GLY A 73 1.86 -3.82 20.11
N SER A 74 2.66 -4.65 19.40
CA SER A 74 4.01 -5.05 19.83
C SER A 74 5.08 -4.10 19.26
N THR A 75 6.35 -4.48 19.31
CA THR A 75 7.42 -3.79 18.58
C THR A 75 7.69 -4.42 17.23
N ALA A 76 7.22 -5.65 16.99
CA ALA A 76 7.45 -6.41 15.79
C ALA A 76 6.37 -6.14 14.73
N TYR A 77 6.74 -6.23 13.46
CA TYR A 77 5.82 -6.22 12.31
C TYR A 77 5.56 -7.67 11.89
N ASP A 78 4.70 -8.35 12.63
CA ASP A 78 4.48 -9.79 12.52
C ASP A 78 3.01 -10.21 12.74
N ALA A 79 2.05 -9.29 12.59
CA ALA A 79 0.64 -9.63 12.70
C ALA A 79 0.29 -10.85 11.83
N THR A 80 -0.36 -11.84 12.45
CA THR A 80 -0.80 -13.06 11.77
C THR A 80 -1.82 -12.73 10.68
N LYS A 81 -1.67 -13.25 9.47
CA LYS A 81 -2.53 -12.93 8.34
C LYS A 81 -2.80 -14.10 7.41
N THR A 82 -3.93 -14.03 6.71
CA THR A 82 -4.26 -14.87 5.56
C THR A 82 -4.50 -13.98 4.35
N THR A 83 -3.94 -14.36 3.21
CA THR A 83 -3.93 -13.51 2.01
C THR A 83 -4.16 -14.29 0.75
N THR A 84 -4.54 -13.60 -0.31
CA THR A 84 -4.69 -14.12 -1.67
C THR A 84 -4.07 -13.14 -2.66
N THR A 85 -3.55 -13.66 -3.78
CA THR A 85 -2.94 -12.82 -4.83
C THR A 85 -3.21 -13.38 -6.21
N PHE A 86 -3.52 -12.50 -7.14
CA PHE A 86 -3.45 -12.79 -8.57
C PHE A 86 -2.72 -11.65 -9.28
N ASN A 87 -2.09 -11.95 -10.41
CA ASN A 87 -1.38 -10.95 -11.20
C ASN A 87 -1.60 -11.14 -12.70
N ALA A 88 -1.48 -10.04 -13.43
CA ALA A 88 -1.44 -10.03 -14.88
C ALA A 88 -0.11 -9.44 -15.35
N HIS A 89 0.43 -9.93 -16.46
CA HIS A 89 1.60 -9.35 -17.08
C HIS A 89 1.58 -9.46 -18.61
N HIS A 90 2.29 -8.55 -19.26
CA HIS A 90 2.51 -8.51 -20.69
C HIS A 90 3.91 -7.97 -20.98
N ASN A 91 4.67 -8.64 -21.85
CA ASN A 91 6.01 -8.19 -22.19
C ASN A 91 6.04 -7.24 -23.39
N GLU A 92 7.08 -6.42 -23.49
CA GLU A 92 7.21 -5.42 -24.57
C GLU A 92 7.36 -6.04 -25.96
N SER A 93 7.86 -7.26 -26.07
CA SER A 93 8.03 -7.95 -27.36
C SER A 93 6.75 -8.58 -27.89
N ASP A 94 5.60 -8.43 -27.18
CA ASP A 94 4.30 -9.02 -27.56
C ASP A 94 4.34 -10.55 -27.73
N THR A 95 5.22 -11.23 -26.98
CA THR A 95 5.41 -12.69 -27.07
C THR A 95 4.90 -13.44 -25.84
N ALA A 96 4.61 -12.74 -24.73
CA ALA A 96 4.16 -13.35 -23.49
C ALA A 96 3.12 -12.49 -22.78
N THR A 97 1.98 -13.09 -22.50
CA THR A 97 0.91 -12.54 -21.64
C THR A 97 0.44 -13.60 -20.68
N ASN A 98 0.04 -13.21 -19.49
CA ASN A 98 -0.56 -14.14 -18.54
C ASN A 98 -1.46 -13.41 -17.53
N LEU A 99 -2.47 -14.14 -17.05
CA LEU A 99 -3.25 -13.81 -15.84
C LEU A 99 -3.27 -15.06 -14.98
N LEU A 100 -2.70 -14.98 -13.78
CA LEU A 100 -2.55 -16.15 -12.92
C LEU A 100 -2.89 -15.86 -11.46
N TYR A 101 -3.37 -16.88 -10.77
CA TYR A 101 -3.41 -16.93 -9.32
C TYR A 101 -2.01 -17.32 -8.81
N ASP A 102 -1.44 -16.51 -7.89
CA ASP A 102 -0.06 -16.69 -7.44
C ASP A 102 -0.02 -17.32 -6.04
N THR A 103 0.05 -18.65 -6.00
CA THR A 103 0.12 -19.41 -4.76
C THR A 103 1.41 -19.17 -3.96
N ASN A 104 2.48 -18.69 -4.59
CA ASN A 104 3.74 -18.38 -3.89
C ASN A 104 3.66 -17.04 -3.14
N ALA A 105 2.71 -16.20 -3.51
CA ALA A 105 2.47 -14.92 -2.86
C ALA A 105 1.48 -15.02 -1.70
N ASP A 106 0.82 -16.16 -1.50
CA ASP A 106 -0.19 -16.33 -0.47
C ASP A 106 0.41 -16.62 0.90
N ILE A 107 -0.31 -16.21 1.93
CA ILE A 107 0.00 -16.53 3.33
C ILE A 107 -1.25 -17.17 3.94
N ALA A 108 -1.06 -18.29 4.64
CA ALA A 108 -2.12 -18.98 5.41
C ALA A 108 -1.76 -18.96 6.90
N GLN A 109 -2.40 -18.07 7.67
CA GLN A 109 -2.16 -17.89 9.12
C GLN A 109 -0.67 -17.71 9.45
N GLY A 110 0.03 -16.92 8.65
CA GLY A 110 1.46 -16.68 8.80
C GLY A 110 1.78 -15.25 9.26
N THR A 111 2.96 -15.07 9.83
CA THR A 111 3.48 -13.79 10.35
C THR A 111 4.48 -13.12 9.41
N GLY A 112 4.87 -13.78 8.32
CA GLY A 112 5.82 -13.27 7.33
C GLY A 112 5.35 -12.02 6.60
N PHE A 113 6.27 -11.34 5.95
CA PHE A 113 5.95 -10.23 5.06
C PHE A 113 5.12 -10.71 3.87
N LYS A 114 4.04 -9.96 3.57
CA LYS A 114 3.17 -10.21 2.41
C LYS A 114 3.81 -9.62 1.16
N LEU A 115 3.98 -10.44 0.12
CA LEU A 115 4.39 -9.99 -1.20
C LEU A 115 3.28 -9.13 -1.84
N LEU A 116 3.62 -7.92 -2.27
CA LEU A 116 2.73 -7.00 -2.98
C LEU A 116 3.04 -6.95 -4.48
N ALA A 117 4.31 -7.07 -4.86
CA ALA A 117 4.78 -7.15 -6.24
C ALA A 117 6.07 -7.96 -6.32
N GLY A 118 6.22 -8.72 -7.39
CA GLY A 118 7.38 -9.59 -7.61
C GLY A 118 8.24 -9.17 -8.79
N ALA A 119 9.52 -9.58 -8.73
CA ALA A 119 10.50 -9.39 -9.80
C ALA A 119 10.63 -7.93 -10.28
N CYS A 120 10.58 -6.99 -9.32
CA CYS A 120 10.83 -5.57 -9.61
C CYS A 120 12.26 -5.39 -10.10
N GLY A 121 12.41 -4.73 -11.24
CA GLY A 121 13.72 -4.42 -11.80
C GLY A 121 14.36 -3.19 -11.17
N ASN A 122 15.66 -3.00 -11.41
CA ASN A 122 16.43 -1.87 -10.87
C ASN A 122 17.16 -1.03 -11.94
N ASP A 123 16.76 -1.16 -13.19
CA ASP A 123 17.22 -0.22 -14.23
C ASP A 123 16.59 1.14 -14.00
N ASN A 124 17.24 2.21 -14.48
CA ASN A 124 16.89 3.59 -14.14
C ASN A 124 15.45 4.03 -14.47
N ASP A 125 14.77 3.34 -15.35
CA ASP A 125 13.38 3.57 -15.77
C ASP A 125 12.38 2.61 -15.12
N GLN A 126 12.86 1.63 -14.33
CA GLN A 126 12.04 0.61 -13.69
C GLN A 126 11.62 1.02 -12.28
N CYS A 127 10.35 1.07 -12.02
CA CYS A 127 9.80 1.36 -10.71
C CYS A 127 8.44 0.70 -10.51
N ILE A 128 7.93 0.77 -9.30
CA ILE A 128 6.58 0.34 -8.95
C ILE A 128 5.77 1.50 -8.38
N ASN A 129 4.48 1.50 -8.74
CA ASN A 129 3.48 2.44 -8.27
C ASN A 129 2.24 1.68 -7.79
N GLY A 130 1.51 2.22 -6.83
CA GLY A 130 0.31 1.51 -6.36
C GLY A 130 -0.29 2.06 -5.09
N THR A 131 -1.17 1.23 -4.52
CA THR A 131 -1.89 1.56 -3.27
C THR A 131 -2.06 0.33 -2.39
N LEU A 132 -2.12 0.56 -1.07
CA LEU A 132 -2.65 -0.37 -0.07
C LEU A 132 -3.72 0.34 0.72
N HIS A 133 -4.86 -0.30 0.88
CA HIS A 133 -5.98 0.12 1.71
C HIS A 133 -6.05 -0.78 2.94
N LEU A 134 -6.06 -0.20 4.12
CA LEU A 134 -6.19 -0.88 5.41
C LEU A 134 -7.49 -0.40 6.08
N PHE A 135 -8.42 -1.33 6.33
CA PHE A 135 -9.75 -1.02 6.82
C PHE A 135 -9.88 -1.25 8.32
N ASP A 136 -10.47 -0.28 9.02
CA ASP A 136 -10.77 -0.27 10.45
C ASP A 136 -9.65 -0.85 11.33
N PRO A 137 -8.40 -0.35 11.21
CA PRO A 137 -7.22 -0.95 11.86
C PRO A 137 -7.33 -0.97 13.38
N SER A 138 -8.07 -0.05 13.97
CA SER A 138 -8.28 0.07 15.43
C SER A 138 -9.32 -0.91 15.98
N SER A 139 -10.01 -1.70 15.13
CA SER A 139 -11.00 -2.66 15.61
C SER A 139 -10.36 -3.71 16.54
N THR A 140 -10.96 -3.90 17.71
CA THR A 140 -10.64 -4.99 18.65
C THR A 140 -11.64 -6.14 18.57
N THR A 141 -12.62 -6.05 17.65
CA THR A 141 -13.68 -7.04 17.46
C THR A 141 -13.49 -7.82 16.17
N PHE A 142 -13.24 -7.10 15.05
CA PHE A 142 -13.13 -7.68 13.73
C PHE A 142 -11.68 -7.82 13.29
N VAL A 143 -11.42 -8.77 12.39
CA VAL A 143 -10.16 -8.86 11.65
C VAL A 143 -9.97 -7.61 10.79
N LYS A 144 -8.73 -7.20 10.55
CA LYS A 144 -8.40 -5.99 9.79
C LYS A 144 -8.12 -6.38 8.36
N HIS A 145 -9.07 -6.07 7.48
CA HIS A 145 -8.92 -6.34 6.05
C HIS A 145 -7.99 -5.35 5.40
N PHE A 146 -7.31 -5.79 4.36
CA PHE A 146 -6.56 -4.93 3.47
C PHE A 146 -6.68 -5.40 2.03
N ILE A 147 -6.55 -4.45 1.10
CA ILE A 147 -6.41 -4.71 -0.34
C ILE A 147 -5.24 -3.90 -0.86
N SER A 148 -4.54 -4.41 -1.87
CA SER A 148 -3.46 -3.69 -2.54
C SER A 148 -3.51 -3.93 -4.04
N ARG A 149 -3.20 -2.90 -4.80
CA ARG A 149 -2.93 -3.00 -6.23
C ARG A 149 -1.60 -2.31 -6.53
N VAL A 150 -0.71 -3.02 -7.19
CA VAL A 150 0.61 -2.54 -7.57
C VAL A 150 0.85 -2.80 -9.04
N ALA A 151 1.09 -1.71 -9.79
CA ALA A 151 1.56 -1.76 -11.16
C ALA A 151 3.05 -1.43 -11.20
N GLY A 152 3.79 -2.06 -12.10
CA GLY A 152 5.21 -1.79 -12.20
C GLY A 152 5.87 -2.43 -13.41
N PHE A 153 7.18 -2.28 -13.43
CA PHE A 153 8.05 -2.77 -14.47
C PHE A 153 8.91 -3.93 -13.93
N HIS A 154 8.83 -5.05 -14.61
CA HIS A 154 9.58 -6.26 -14.29
C HIS A 154 10.96 -6.21 -14.92
N GLU A 155 11.98 -6.75 -14.26
CA GLU A 155 13.36 -6.81 -14.76
C GLU A 155 13.51 -7.36 -16.19
N ALA A 156 12.60 -8.22 -16.64
CA ALA A 156 12.61 -8.81 -17.98
C ALA A 156 11.62 -8.12 -18.94
N ASP A 157 11.46 -6.80 -18.84
CA ASP A 157 10.67 -5.95 -19.74
C ASP A 157 9.18 -6.33 -19.84
N TYR A 158 8.55 -6.54 -18.67
CA TYR A 158 7.11 -6.77 -18.57
C TYR A 158 6.42 -5.61 -17.83
N ALA A 159 5.29 -5.16 -18.35
CA ALA A 159 4.29 -4.51 -17.52
C ALA A 159 3.62 -5.56 -16.64
N PHE A 160 3.49 -5.31 -15.34
CA PHE A 160 2.74 -6.17 -14.43
C PHE A 160 1.70 -5.40 -13.61
N ASP A 161 0.67 -6.12 -13.17
CA ASP A 161 -0.38 -5.62 -12.26
C ASP A 161 -0.69 -6.72 -11.23
N PHE A 162 -0.33 -6.47 -9.96
CA PHE A 162 -0.59 -7.36 -8.84
C PHE A 162 -1.80 -6.90 -8.05
N PHE A 163 -2.74 -7.81 -7.84
CA PHE A 163 -3.89 -7.64 -6.96
C PHE A 163 -3.73 -8.54 -5.74
N SER A 164 -3.68 -7.94 -4.57
CA SER A 164 -3.59 -8.67 -3.29
C SER A 164 -4.72 -8.26 -2.37
N ALA A 165 -5.26 -9.23 -1.65
CA ALA A 165 -6.21 -9.00 -0.59
C ALA A 165 -5.87 -9.90 0.61
N GLY A 166 -6.30 -9.51 1.81
CA GLY A 166 -6.12 -10.31 2.99
C GLY A 166 -6.72 -9.69 4.23
N TYR A 167 -6.47 -10.35 5.35
CA TYR A 167 -6.84 -9.83 6.67
C TYR A 167 -5.78 -10.21 7.71
N CYS A 168 -5.53 -9.30 8.65
CA CYS A 168 -4.78 -9.61 9.87
C CYS A 168 -5.72 -10.30 10.86
N ASN A 169 -5.42 -11.55 11.20
CA ASN A 169 -6.23 -12.39 12.10
C ASN A 169 -5.78 -12.21 13.55
N VAL A 170 -5.90 -11.00 14.03
CA VAL A 170 -5.56 -10.60 15.41
C VAL A 170 -6.71 -9.78 15.99
N THR A 171 -6.90 -9.81 17.31
CA THR A 171 -7.89 -8.96 17.99
C THR A 171 -7.30 -7.61 18.40
N ALA A 172 -5.97 -7.51 18.54
CA ALA A 172 -5.30 -6.24 18.80
C ALA A 172 -5.45 -5.28 17.62
N ALA A 173 -5.43 -3.98 17.88
CA ALA A 173 -5.39 -2.97 16.83
C ALA A 173 -4.11 -3.10 15.99
N ILE A 174 -4.20 -2.81 14.71
CA ILE A 174 -3.03 -2.58 13.86
C ILE A 174 -2.65 -1.10 14.01
N ASP A 175 -1.45 -0.83 14.49
CA ASP A 175 -0.94 0.50 14.81
C ASP A 175 0.36 0.87 14.08
N GLY A 176 0.82 0.00 13.18
CA GLY A 176 1.98 0.26 12.34
C GLY A 176 2.00 -0.56 11.07
N VAL A 177 2.60 0.02 10.02
CA VAL A 177 2.80 -0.62 8.71
C VAL A 177 4.24 -0.43 8.28
N GLN A 178 4.88 -1.49 7.79
CA GLN A 178 6.25 -1.48 7.30
C GLN A 178 6.35 -2.07 5.90
N PHE A 179 7.05 -1.38 5.03
CA PHE A 179 7.36 -1.78 3.66
C PHE A 179 8.85 -2.04 3.50
N LYS A 180 9.19 -3.03 2.67
CA LYS A 180 10.58 -3.34 2.29
C LYS A 180 10.63 -4.14 1.00
N PHE A 181 11.81 -4.32 0.46
CA PHE A 181 12.10 -5.42 -0.46
C PHE A 181 12.55 -6.66 0.33
N ASP A 182 12.48 -7.84 -0.30
CA ASP A 182 12.90 -9.12 0.30
C ASP A 182 14.39 -9.11 0.68
N SER A 183 15.20 -8.40 -0.08
CA SER A 183 16.60 -8.08 0.23
C SER A 183 17.04 -6.78 -0.44
N GLY A 184 18.18 -6.24 -0.01
CA GLY A 184 18.64 -4.91 -0.45
C GLY A 184 17.80 -3.78 0.17
N ASN A 185 17.89 -2.60 -0.42
CA ASN A 185 17.25 -1.37 0.05
C ASN A 185 16.14 -0.92 -0.90
N ILE A 186 15.25 -0.07 -0.39
CA ILE A 186 14.43 0.84 -1.20
C ILE A 186 15.35 2.00 -1.56
N ASP A 187 15.83 2.03 -2.78
CA ASP A 187 16.84 2.98 -3.22
C ASP A 187 16.26 4.39 -3.33
N SER A 188 15.07 4.47 -3.93
CA SER A 188 14.33 5.73 -4.06
C SER A 188 12.82 5.48 -4.07
N GLY A 189 12.05 6.56 -4.12
CA GLY A 189 10.59 6.56 -4.16
C GLY A 189 9.97 7.18 -2.93
N THR A 190 8.66 7.33 -2.97
CA THR A 190 7.91 7.96 -1.87
C THR A 190 6.68 7.12 -1.54
N ILE A 191 6.45 6.90 -0.25
CA ILE A 191 5.19 6.32 0.24
C ILE A 191 4.47 7.36 1.11
N LYS A 192 3.20 7.62 0.81
CA LYS A 192 2.35 8.56 1.55
C LYS A 192 1.22 7.82 2.22
N MET A 193 0.97 8.16 3.48
CA MET A 193 -0.15 7.65 4.27
C MET A 193 -1.24 8.70 4.36
N TYR A 194 -2.48 8.28 4.08
CA TYR A 194 -3.68 9.10 4.18
C TYR A 194 -4.70 8.43 5.09
N GLY A 195 -5.49 9.25 5.80
CA GLY A 195 -6.71 8.84 6.46
C GLY A 195 -7.93 9.22 5.62
N VAL A 196 -8.95 8.38 5.61
CA VAL A 196 -10.22 8.60 4.88
C VAL A 196 -11.36 8.68 5.89
N SER A 197 -12.12 9.78 5.85
CA SER A 197 -13.29 10.04 6.70
C SER A 197 -14.60 9.93 5.91
#